data_ce7a70eb38abbac215e9d635744a51ff
#
_entry.id   ce7a70eb38abbac215e9d635744a51ff
#
_cell.length_a   1.000
_cell.length_b   1.000
_cell.length_c   1.000
_cell.angle_alpha   90.00
_cell.angle_beta   90.00
_cell.angle_gamma   90.00
#
_symmetry.space_group_name_H-M   'P 1'
#
loop_
_entity.id
_entity.type
_entity.pdbx_description
1 polymer ?
#
loop_
_entity_poly.entity_id
_entity_poly.type
_entity_poly.pdbx_seq_one_letter_code
_entity_poly.pdbx_strand_id
1 'polypeptide(L)'
;MPDPYVVTLKWAYPYYEAVGAKQTEVPLQAPATPHLLLDEMVRRYPALEGMLEQNREGEFTALVSTKGRVLPMHHQVNESCILQVIPPLSGG
;
A
#
# COMPACT_ATOMS: atom_id res chain seq x y z
N MET A 1 6.40 7.58 -24.28
CA MET A 1 5.90 6.51 -23.40
C MET A 1 6.65 6.55 -22.09
N PRO A 2 5.95 6.55 -20.95
CA PRO A 2 6.65 6.49 -19.68
C PRO A 2 7.39 5.17 -19.52
N ASP A 3 8.56 5.21 -18.95
CA ASP A 3 9.32 4.01 -18.66
C ASP A 3 8.62 3.23 -17.53
N PRO A 4 8.61 1.90 -17.60
CA PRO A 4 8.08 1.12 -16.50
C PRO A 4 8.91 1.31 -15.24
N TYR A 5 8.25 1.23 -14.10
CA TYR A 5 8.91 1.35 -12.80
C TYR A 5 8.29 0.32 -11.84
N VAL A 6 8.94 0.11 -10.71
CA VAL A 6 8.49 -0.88 -9.75
C VAL A 6 8.33 -0.22 -8.38
N VAL A 7 7.16 -0.39 -7.80
CA VAL A 7 6.92 0.00 -6.41
C VAL A 7 6.97 -1.26 -5.56
N THR A 8 7.82 -1.25 -4.54
CA THR A 8 7.92 -2.36 -3.59
C THR A 8 7.10 -2.01 -2.38
N LEU A 9 6.11 -2.84 -2.06
CA LEU A 9 5.29 -2.68 -0.86
C LEU A 9 5.85 -3.58 0.21
N LYS A 10 6.32 -3.00 1.31
CA LYS A 10 6.77 -3.76 2.47
C LYS A 10 5.65 -3.81 3.49
N TRP A 11 5.28 -5.01 3.88
CA TRP A 11 4.13 -5.25 4.73
C TRP A 11 4.56 -5.41 6.19
N ALA A 12 3.99 -4.59 7.07
CA ALA A 12 4.18 -4.78 8.50
C ALA A 12 3.23 -5.85 9.02
N TYR A 13 3.46 -6.33 10.25
CA TYR A 13 2.54 -7.23 10.91
C TYR A 13 1.21 -6.51 11.16
N PRO A 14 0.04 -7.09 10.92
CA PRO A 14 -0.18 -8.49 10.52
C PRO A 14 -0.34 -8.70 9.01
N TYR A 15 -0.17 -7.65 8.20
CA TYR A 15 -0.45 -7.72 6.76
C TYR A 15 0.35 -8.79 6.03
N TYR A 16 1.62 -8.97 6.40
CA TYR A 16 2.44 -9.96 5.69
C TYR A 16 1.90 -11.38 5.86
N GLU A 17 1.11 -11.66 6.87
CA GLU A 17 0.49 -12.98 7.04
C GLU A 17 -0.58 -13.22 5.98
N ALA A 18 -1.33 -12.19 5.64
CA ALA A 18 -2.36 -12.28 4.60
C ALA A 18 -1.74 -12.38 3.20
N VAL A 19 -0.63 -11.70 3.00
CA VAL A 19 0.05 -11.68 1.70
C VAL A 19 0.90 -12.92 1.48
N GLY A 20 1.44 -13.50 2.55
CA GLY A 20 2.33 -14.63 2.45
C GLY A 20 3.77 -14.26 2.15
N ALA A 21 4.10 -12.97 2.25
CA ALA A 21 5.44 -12.47 2.01
C ALA A 21 5.59 -11.13 2.70
N LYS A 22 6.80 -10.74 3.03
CA LYS A 22 7.06 -9.47 3.68
C LYS A 22 7.09 -8.30 2.72
N GLN A 23 7.20 -8.56 1.44
CA GLN A 23 7.16 -7.51 0.44
C GLN A 23 6.57 -8.03 -0.86
N THR A 24 6.02 -7.11 -1.64
CA THR A 24 5.44 -7.40 -2.94
C THR A 24 5.94 -6.34 -3.91
N GLU A 25 6.40 -6.75 -5.08
CA GLU A 25 6.79 -5.82 -6.12
C GLU A 25 5.63 -5.62 -7.09
N VAL A 26 5.33 -4.35 -7.38
CA VAL A 26 4.23 -4.00 -8.28
C VAL A 26 4.81 -3.24 -9.47
N PRO A 27 4.89 -3.85 -10.64
CA PRO A 27 5.34 -3.13 -11.83
C PRO A 27 4.23 -2.23 -12.35
N LEU A 28 4.61 -1.01 -12.72
CA LEU A 28 3.65 0.02 -13.14
C LEU A 28 4.18 0.73 -14.38
N GLN A 29 3.26 1.26 -15.20
CA GLN A 29 3.60 2.06 -16.37
C GLN A 29 2.89 3.41 -16.35
N ALA A 30 2.12 3.69 -15.31
CA ALA A 30 1.37 4.94 -15.16
C ALA A 30 1.40 5.35 -13.70
N PRO A 31 1.22 6.63 -13.39
CA PRO A 31 1.17 7.06 -11.99
C PRO A 31 0.09 6.31 -11.22
N ALA A 32 0.38 5.99 -9.97
CA ALA A 32 -0.55 5.31 -9.08
C ALA A 32 -0.52 6.02 -7.74
N THR A 33 -1.55 5.78 -6.92
CA THR A 33 -1.59 6.33 -5.58
C THR A 33 -1.51 5.19 -4.57
N PRO A 34 -1.14 5.47 -3.30
CA PRO A 34 -1.22 4.43 -2.29
C PRO A 34 -2.60 3.77 -2.22
N HIS A 35 -3.66 4.56 -2.38
CA HIS A 35 -5.02 4.02 -2.38
C HIS A 35 -5.20 2.98 -3.49
N LEU A 36 -4.80 3.31 -4.71
CA LEU A 36 -4.95 2.39 -5.83
C LEU A 36 -4.10 1.14 -5.65
N LEU A 37 -2.89 1.30 -5.09
CA LEU A 37 -2.02 0.16 -4.85
C LEU A 37 -2.61 -0.78 -3.81
N LEU A 38 -3.14 -0.24 -2.71
CA LEU A 38 -3.77 -1.08 -1.68
C LEU A 38 -5.04 -1.73 -2.20
N ASP A 39 -5.83 -1.01 -2.99
CA ASP A 39 -7.04 -1.56 -3.59
C ASP A 39 -6.71 -2.75 -4.49
N GLU A 40 -5.65 -2.64 -5.27
CA GLU A 40 -5.20 -3.73 -6.11
C GLU A 40 -4.71 -4.92 -5.28
N MET A 41 -4.01 -4.65 -4.18
CA MET A 41 -3.51 -5.72 -3.31
C MET A 41 -4.65 -6.46 -2.62
N VAL A 42 -5.72 -5.77 -2.23
CA VAL A 42 -6.89 -6.43 -1.63
C VAL A 42 -7.52 -7.38 -2.65
N ARG A 43 -7.57 -7.00 -3.91
CA ARG A 43 -8.08 -7.90 -4.95
C ARG A 43 -7.18 -9.11 -5.16
N ARG A 44 -5.87 -8.91 -5.10
CA ARG A 44 -4.90 -9.99 -5.30
C ARG A 44 -4.80 -10.92 -4.09
N TYR A 45 -4.94 -10.35 -2.90
CA TYR A 45 -4.84 -11.09 -1.63
C TYR A 45 -6.10 -10.84 -0.80
N PRO A 46 -7.18 -11.63 -1.05
CA PRO A 46 -8.47 -11.37 -0.38
C PRO A 46 -8.40 -11.36 1.14
N ALA A 47 -7.44 -12.06 1.75
CA ALA A 47 -7.29 -12.04 3.20
C ALA A 47 -6.95 -10.65 3.75
N LEU A 48 -6.44 -9.75 2.91
CA LEU A 48 -6.18 -8.37 3.33
C LEU A 48 -7.46 -7.58 3.57
N GLU A 49 -8.57 -7.97 2.95
CA GLU A 49 -9.81 -7.21 3.04
C GLU A 49 -10.24 -6.99 4.49
N GLY A 50 -10.10 -8.01 5.34
CA GLY A 50 -10.45 -7.88 6.74
C GLY A 50 -9.42 -7.14 7.59
N MET A 51 -8.23 -6.91 7.04
CA MET A 51 -7.14 -6.26 7.77
C MET A 51 -6.95 -4.82 7.35
N LEU A 52 -7.16 -4.50 6.07
CA LEU A 52 -7.05 -3.14 5.54
C LEU A 52 -8.42 -2.47 5.63
N GLU A 53 -8.69 -1.86 6.77
CA GLU A 53 -9.97 -1.21 6.99
C GLU A 53 -10.06 0.11 6.24
N GLN A 54 -11.28 0.47 5.86
CA GLN A 54 -11.57 1.75 5.22
C GLN A 54 -12.45 2.59 6.13
N ASN A 55 -12.24 3.90 6.12
CA ASN A 55 -13.08 4.82 6.87
C ASN A 55 -14.38 5.10 6.09
N ARG A 56 -15.20 6.04 6.59
CA ARG A 56 -16.49 6.35 5.98
C ARG A 56 -16.37 6.89 4.56
N GLU A 57 -15.25 7.54 4.24
CA GLU A 57 -15.00 8.07 2.92
C GLU A 57 -14.41 7.02 1.97
N GLY A 58 -14.24 5.80 2.44
CA GLY A 58 -13.67 4.73 1.63
C GLY A 58 -12.15 4.77 1.55
N GLU A 59 -11.49 5.56 2.40
CA GLU A 59 -10.05 5.63 2.44
C GLU A 59 -9.47 4.59 3.39
N PHE A 60 -8.39 3.95 3.00
CA PHE A 60 -7.72 3.00 3.88
C PHE A 60 -7.14 3.72 5.08
N THR A 61 -7.27 3.10 6.25
CA THR A 61 -6.75 3.66 7.50
C THR A 61 -5.31 3.26 7.76
N ALA A 62 -4.78 2.29 7.03
CA ALA A 62 -3.38 1.92 7.12
C ALA A 62 -2.50 3.12 6.75
N LEU A 63 -1.30 3.16 7.33
CA LEU A 63 -0.34 4.20 6.99
C LEU A 63 0.59 3.68 5.91
N VAL A 64 0.85 4.50 4.91
CA VAL A 64 1.83 4.19 3.87
C VAL A 64 2.95 5.21 4.00
N SER A 65 4.17 4.73 4.16
CA SER A 65 5.29 5.64 4.35
C SER A 65 6.45 5.30 3.42
N THR A 66 7.26 6.30 3.12
CA THR A 66 8.51 6.13 2.39
C THR A 66 9.53 7.10 2.96
N LYS A 67 10.75 6.63 3.14
CA LYS A 67 11.85 7.45 3.66
C LYS A 67 11.48 8.20 4.94
N GLY A 68 10.74 7.52 5.82
CA GLY A 68 10.34 8.10 7.10
C GLY A 68 9.18 9.09 7.03
N ARG A 69 8.52 9.21 5.89
CA ARG A 69 7.39 10.12 5.70
C ARG A 69 6.12 9.37 5.39
N VAL A 70 5.02 9.74 6.03
CA VAL A 70 3.72 9.19 5.70
C VAL A 70 3.20 9.87 4.45
N LEU A 71 2.80 9.07 3.47
CA LEU A 71 2.22 9.59 2.23
C LEU A 71 0.70 9.62 2.33
N PRO A 72 0.07 10.71 1.87
CA PRO A 72 -1.38 10.71 1.73
C PRO A 72 -1.83 9.61 0.77
N MET A 73 -3.04 9.09 0.98
CA MET A 73 -3.56 8.00 0.14
C MET A 73 -3.70 8.39 -1.33
N HIS A 74 -3.83 9.66 -1.62
CA HIS A 74 -4.00 10.14 -3.00
C HIS A 74 -2.74 10.81 -3.57
N HIS A 75 -1.60 10.60 -2.90
CA HIS A 75 -0.33 11.10 -3.42
C HIS A 75 0.07 10.30 -4.65
N GLN A 76 0.46 10.97 -5.72
CA GLN A 76 0.86 10.28 -6.94
C GLN A 76 2.30 9.77 -6.84
N VAL A 77 2.45 8.47 -7.10
CA VAL A 77 3.74 7.80 -7.16
C VAL A 77 4.01 7.50 -8.62
N ASN A 78 5.13 7.99 -9.14
CA ASN A 78 5.44 7.86 -10.57
C ASN A 78 6.88 7.42 -10.82
N GLU A 79 7.55 6.89 -9.81
CA GLU A 79 8.90 6.37 -9.95
C GLU A 79 9.10 5.20 -8.99
N SER A 80 10.12 4.41 -9.25
CA SER A 80 10.44 3.26 -8.40
C SER A 80 10.74 3.71 -6.98
N CYS A 81 10.13 3.04 -6.02
CA CYS A 81 10.33 3.38 -4.62
C CYS A 81 9.89 2.21 -3.74
N ILE A 82 10.19 2.32 -2.45
CA ILE A 82 9.77 1.35 -1.46
C ILE A 82 8.76 2.04 -0.55
N LEU A 83 7.57 1.46 -0.45
CA LEU A 83 6.52 1.96 0.43
C LEU A 83 6.30 0.96 1.55
N GLN A 84 6.28 1.44 2.78
CA GLN A 84 5.95 0.60 3.93
C GLN A 84 4.48 0.73 4.25
N VAL A 85 3.79 -0.39 4.39
CA VAL A 85 2.38 -0.41 4.76
C VAL A 85 2.29 -0.83 6.21
N ILE A 86 1.79 0.07 7.05
CA ILE A 86 1.82 -0.07 8.51
C ILE A 86 0.40 0.06 9.05
N PRO A 87 -0.01 -0.79 10.02
CA PRO A 87 -1.33 -0.64 10.62
C PRO A 87 -1.44 0.70 11.32
N PRO A 88 -2.66 1.27 11.36
CA PRO A 88 -2.83 2.54 12.08
C PRO A 88 -2.60 2.32 13.56
N LEU A 89 -2.07 3.35 14.22
CA LEU A 89 -1.94 3.30 15.66
C LEU A 89 -3.34 3.33 16.25
N SER A 90 -3.68 2.31 17.01
CA SER A 90 -4.95 2.33 17.71
C SER A 90 -4.86 3.43 18.75
N GLY A 91 -5.72 4.41 18.65
CA GLY A 91 -5.79 5.46 19.63
C GLY A 91 -6.34 4.90 20.93
N GLY A 92 -5.52 4.11 21.54
CA GLY A 92 -5.87 3.41 22.77
C GLY A 92 -6.24 4.33 23.87
#